data_25b22f0636a91fd62c7a0334e21dacc6
#
_entry.id   25b22f0636a91fd62c7a0334e21dacc6
#
_cell.length_a   1.000
_cell.length_b   1.000
_cell.length_c   1.000
_cell.angle_alpha   90.00
_cell.angle_beta   90.00
_cell.angle_gamma   90.00
#
_symmetry.space_group_name_H-M   'P 1'
#
loop_
_entity.id
_entity.type
_entity.pdbx_description
1 polymer ?
#
loop_
_entity_poly.entity_id
_entity_poly.type
_entity_poly.pdbx_seq_one_letter_code
_entity_poly.pdbx_strand_id
1 'polypeptide(L)'
;MYIGLVHTAYGYQWFGDREDGRTCGDIILPRVSLCRWGDYFRSGRVLSALDVLRHEYGHAYADVNRRRIETKKFEQAFEWPHDVSYEVGCEYDPQRHVTGYAAASTGEDFAEVFWLYLKHKGKLPARLDTPPIRRRRRFVAQLRKSGLAD
;
A
#
# COMPACT_ATOMS: atom_id res chain seq x y z
N MET A 1 -3.24 9.03 14.47
CA MET A 1 -3.45 7.67 13.97
C MET A 1 -3.62 6.74 15.16
N TYR A 2 -4.66 5.95 15.18
CA TYR A 2 -4.93 4.96 16.20
C TYR A 2 -4.77 3.55 15.61
N ILE A 3 -4.34 2.59 16.38
CA ILE A 3 -4.25 1.19 15.94
C ILE A 3 -5.20 0.38 16.81
N GLY A 4 -6.29 -0.09 16.22
CA GLY A 4 -7.29 -0.93 16.86
C GLY A 4 -7.12 -2.40 16.54
N LEU A 5 -7.43 -3.28 17.48
CA LEU A 5 -7.46 -4.73 17.28
C LEU A 5 -8.92 -5.20 17.26
N VAL A 6 -9.33 -5.81 16.17
CA VAL A 6 -10.67 -6.39 15.99
C VAL A 6 -10.60 -7.89 15.66
N HIS A 7 -11.72 -8.61 15.84
CA HIS A 7 -11.70 -10.07 15.74
C HIS A 7 -11.53 -10.60 14.29
N THR A 8 -12.08 -9.93 13.29
CA THR A 8 -12.23 -10.50 11.95
C THR A 8 -11.96 -9.56 10.77
N ALA A 9 -11.74 -8.25 11.04
CA ALA A 9 -11.51 -7.29 9.98
C ALA A 9 -10.13 -6.65 10.12
N TYR A 10 -9.53 -6.29 9.00
CA TYR A 10 -8.34 -5.45 8.96
C TYR A 10 -8.50 -4.44 7.82
N GLY A 11 -7.83 -3.32 7.92
CA GLY A 11 -7.87 -2.27 6.94
C GLY A 11 -7.44 -0.94 7.52
N TYR A 12 -7.27 0.03 6.64
CA TYR A 12 -7.15 1.42 7.02
C TYR A 12 -8.50 2.10 6.83
N GLN A 13 -8.95 2.83 7.84
CA GLN A 13 -10.16 3.63 7.79
C GLN A 13 -9.82 5.11 7.95
N TRP A 14 -10.15 5.90 6.95
CA TRP A 14 -10.03 7.34 6.98
C TRP A 14 -11.30 7.97 7.58
N PHE A 15 -11.12 8.99 8.43
CA PHE A 15 -12.23 9.69 9.08
C PHE A 15 -12.41 11.15 8.61
N GLY A 16 -11.60 11.59 7.68
CA GLY A 16 -11.60 12.97 7.22
C GLY A 16 -10.51 13.83 7.88
N ASP A 17 -10.50 15.09 7.51
CA ASP A 17 -9.59 16.06 8.10
C ASP A 17 -10.19 16.61 9.41
N ARG A 18 -9.35 16.78 10.41
CA ARG A 18 -9.73 17.47 11.62
C ARG A 18 -9.86 18.97 11.36
N GLU A 19 -10.55 19.70 12.25
CA GLU A 19 -10.64 21.17 12.23
C GLU A 19 -9.27 21.85 12.23
N ASP A 20 -8.23 21.15 12.76
CA ASP A 20 -6.84 21.61 12.76
C ASP A 20 -6.08 21.32 11.42
N GLY A 21 -6.79 20.84 10.39
CA GLY A 21 -6.24 20.52 9.08
C GLY A 21 -5.40 19.22 9.03
N ARG A 22 -5.45 18.41 10.09
CA ARG A 22 -4.74 17.12 10.13
C ARG A 22 -5.63 15.99 9.67
N THR A 23 -5.17 15.22 8.71
CA THR A 23 -5.81 13.97 8.28
C THR A 23 -5.73 12.95 9.40
N CYS A 24 -6.84 12.31 9.73
CA CYS A 24 -6.88 11.25 10.73
C CYS A 24 -7.55 10.00 10.18
N GLY A 25 -7.09 8.86 10.67
CA GLY A 25 -7.62 7.56 10.34
C GLY A 25 -7.04 6.50 11.26
N ASP A 26 -7.65 5.32 11.26
CA ASP A 26 -7.26 4.20 12.09
C ASP A 26 -6.80 3.02 11.24
N ILE A 27 -5.75 2.34 11.70
CA ILE A 27 -5.35 1.05 11.15
C ILE A 27 -5.98 -0.03 12.03
N ILE A 28 -6.79 -0.87 11.41
CA ILE A 28 -7.50 -1.97 12.07
C ILE A 28 -6.74 -3.26 11.80
N LEU A 29 -6.32 -3.96 12.85
CA LEU A 29 -5.63 -5.23 12.74
C LEU A 29 -6.47 -6.34 13.37
N PRO A 30 -6.50 -7.54 12.80
CA PRO A 30 -7.23 -8.66 13.36
C PRO A 30 -6.54 -9.21 14.60
N ARG A 31 -7.35 -9.49 15.61
CA ARG A 31 -6.88 -10.03 16.90
C ARG A 31 -6.54 -11.51 16.84
N VAL A 32 -7.06 -12.23 15.87
CA VAL A 32 -6.87 -13.69 15.70
C VAL A 32 -6.29 -13.97 14.32
N SER A 33 -5.48 -15.03 14.21
CA SER A 33 -4.81 -15.43 12.97
C SER A 33 -5.74 -15.91 11.84
N LEU A 34 -7.02 -15.56 11.89
CA LEU A 34 -7.99 -15.72 10.78
C LEU A 34 -7.58 -14.92 9.53
N CYS A 35 -6.66 -13.96 9.65
CA CYS A 35 -5.93 -13.38 8.53
C CYS A 35 -5.31 -14.42 7.62
N ARG A 36 -4.81 -15.51 8.17
CA ARG A 36 -4.25 -16.60 7.37
C ARG A 36 -5.25 -17.15 6.36
N TRP A 37 -6.54 -17.16 6.69
CA TRP A 37 -7.60 -17.64 5.80
C TRP A 37 -7.97 -16.61 4.74
N GLY A 38 -8.13 -15.35 5.12
CA GLY A 38 -8.44 -14.28 4.17
C GLY A 38 -7.33 -14.08 3.13
N ASP A 39 -6.09 -14.11 3.57
CA ASP A 39 -4.93 -13.94 2.69
C ASP A 39 -4.67 -15.17 1.83
N TYR A 40 -4.94 -16.37 2.34
CA TYR A 40 -4.89 -17.60 1.54
C TYR A 40 -5.89 -17.56 0.38
N PHE A 41 -7.12 -17.12 0.64
CA PHE A 41 -8.15 -17.01 -0.41
C PHE A 41 -7.89 -15.84 -1.38
N ARG A 42 -7.21 -14.78 -0.97
CA ARG A 42 -6.92 -13.61 -1.84
C ARG A 42 -5.64 -13.74 -2.64
N SER A 43 -4.60 -14.31 -2.09
CA SER A 43 -3.25 -14.24 -2.70
C SER A 43 -2.43 -15.52 -2.57
N GLY A 44 -2.93 -16.56 -1.90
CA GLY A 44 -2.16 -17.75 -1.56
C GLY A 44 -0.98 -17.49 -0.61
N ARG A 45 -0.91 -16.30 0.00
CA ARG A 45 0.16 -15.91 0.90
C ARG A 45 -0.31 -15.81 2.34
N VAL A 46 0.51 -16.33 3.23
CA VAL A 46 0.37 -16.10 4.67
C VAL A 46 1.11 -14.81 5.02
N LEU A 47 0.39 -13.71 5.23
CA LEU A 47 0.96 -12.47 5.72
C LEU A 47 1.10 -12.52 7.26
N SER A 48 2.19 -11.98 7.77
CA SER A 48 2.30 -11.72 9.20
C SER A 48 1.47 -10.48 9.58
N ALA A 49 1.09 -10.35 10.86
CA ALA A 49 0.43 -9.13 11.35
C ALA A 49 1.24 -7.86 11.03
N LEU A 50 2.57 -7.98 11.04
CA LEU A 50 3.46 -6.87 10.69
C LEU A 50 3.42 -6.55 9.19
N ASP A 51 3.21 -7.54 8.33
CA ASP A 51 3.05 -7.31 6.89
C ASP A 51 1.73 -6.61 6.59
N VAL A 52 0.64 -7.01 7.26
CA VAL A 52 -0.65 -6.32 7.19
C VAL A 52 -0.50 -4.87 7.67
N LEU A 53 0.12 -4.66 8.84
CA LEU A 53 0.35 -3.31 9.36
C LEU A 53 1.12 -2.43 8.37
N ARG A 54 2.15 -2.95 7.72
CA ARG A 54 2.93 -2.18 6.73
C ARG A 54 2.12 -1.84 5.49
N HIS A 55 1.23 -2.74 5.06
CA HIS A 55 0.33 -2.51 3.94
C HIS A 55 -0.67 -1.40 4.28
N GLU A 56 -1.39 -1.53 5.40
CA GLU A 56 -2.36 -0.52 5.86
C GLU A 56 -1.70 0.83 6.15
N TYR A 57 -0.45 0.81 6.62
CA TYR A 57 0.33 2.03 6.77
C TYR A 57 0.64 2.69 5.41
N GLY A 58 0.71 1.93 4.32
CA GLY A 58 0.81 2.46 2.97
C GLY A 58 -0.41 3.31 2.61
N HIS A 59 -1.62 2.83 2.86
CA HIS A 59 -2.86 3.60 2.65
C HIS A 59 -2.91 4.85 3.55
N ALA A 60 -2.63 4.70 4.84
CA ALA A 60 -2.55 5.82 5.77
C ALA A 60 -1.53 6.88 5.33
N TYR A 61 -0.38 6.44 4.83
CA TYR A 61 0.65 7.34 4.33
C TYR A 61 0.18 8.11 3.08
N ALA A 62 -0.51 7.45 2.17
CA ALA A 62 -1.07 8.09 0.98
C ALA A 62 -2.06 9.18 1.35
N ASP A 63 -2.99 8.91 2.26
CA ASP A 63 -4.00 9.86 2.72
C ASP A 63 -3.38 11.09 3.40
N VAL A 64 -2.44 10.89 4.30
CA VAL A 64 -1.75 11.99 5.00
C VAL A 64 -0.90 12.83 4.04
N ASN A 65 -0.41 12.22 2.95
CA ASN A 65 0.48 12.87 1.98
C ASN A 65 -0.17 13.09 0.62
N ARG A 66 -1.48 13.33 0.53
CA ARG A 66 -2.24 13.50 -0.73
C ARG A 66 -1.56 14.43 -1.72
N ARG A 67 -1.05 15.60 -1.29
CA ARG A 67 -0.34 16.55 -2.15
C ARG A 67 0.90 15.97 -2.83
N ARG A 68 1.48 14.89 -2.32
CA ARG A 68 2.64 14.18 -2.88
C ARG A 68 2.23 12.97 -3.72
N ILE A 69 1.04 12.40 -3.42
CA ILE A 69 0.47 11.24 -4.10
C ILE A 69 -0.34 11.68 -5.33
N GLU A 70 -1.20 12.68 -5.21
CA GLU A 70 -2.02 13.22 -6.31
C GLU A 70 -1.17 14.09 -7.25
N THR A 71 -0.18 13.47 -7.90
CA THR A 71 0.79 14.17 -8.76
C THR A 71 1.05 13.41 -10.05
N LYS A 72 1.42 14.15 -11.10
CA LYS A 72 1.90 13.56 -12.36
C LYS A 72 3.09 12.59 -12.18
N LYS A 73 3.92 12.81 -11.16
CA LYS A 73 5.02 11.88 -10.83
C LYS A 73 4.50 10.54 -10.33
N PHE A 74 3.42 10.55 -9.55
CA PHE A 74 2.74 9.32 -9.14
C PHE A 74 2.16 8.61 -10.37
N GLU A 75 1.38 9.31 -11.19
CA GLU A 75 0.80 8.75 -12.43
C GLU A 75 1.89 8.16 -13.36
N GLN A 76 3.02 8.84 -13.51
CA GLN A 76 4.17 8.31 -14.27
C GLN A 76 4.77 7.04 -13.67
N ALA A 77 4.71 6.89 -12.33
CA ALA A 77 5.24 5.72 -11.65
C ALA A 77 4.26 4.55 -11.67
N PHE A 78 2.98 4.80 -11.43
CA PHE A 78 1.93 3.81 -11.26
C PHE A 78 0.99 3.69 -12.47
N GLU A 79 1.17 4.55 -13.49
CA GLU A 79 0.45 4.57 -14.78
C GLU A 79 -0.98 5.15 -14.70
N TRP A 80 -1.54 5.32 -13.50
CA TRP A 80 -2.87 5.87 -13.24
C TRP A 80 -2.87 6.74 -11.98
N PRO A 81 -3.87 7.63 -11.79
CA PRO A 81 -4.11 8.31 -10.53
C PRO A 81 -4.30 7.33 -9.36
N HIS A 82 -4.00 7.76 -8.14
CA HIS A 82 -4.00 6.89 -6.96
C HIS A 82 -5.37 6.28 -6.61
N ASP A 83 -6.45 7.00 -6.86
CA ASP A 83 -7.82 6.64 -6.50
C ASP A 83 -8.57 5.84 -7.59
N VAL A 84 -7.87 5.45 -8.66
CA VAL A 84 -8.48 4.68 -9.73
C VAL A 84 -8.53 3.20 -9.39
N SER A 85 -9.74 2.66 -9.36
CA SER A 85 -9.95 1.21 -9.37
C SER A 85 -9.76 0.69 -10.78
N TYR A 86 -9.03 -0.41 -10.92
CA TYR A 86 -8.91 -1.07 -12.21
C TYR A 86 -10.26 -1.70 -12.61
N GLU A 87 -10.55 -1.75 -13.90
CA GLU A 87 -11.73 -2.45 -14.40
C GLU A 87 -11.71 -3.92 -13.96
N VAL A 88 -12.90 -4.45 -13.71
CA VAL A 88 -13.07 -5.88 -13.39
C VAL A 88 -12.48 -6.71 -14.54
N GLY A 89 -11.39 -7.46 -14.25
CA GLY A 89 -10.68 -8.26 -15.26
C GLY A 89 -9.24 -7.81 -15.53
N CYS A 90 -8.69 -6.84 -14.79
CA CYS A 90 -7.26 -6.56 -14.84
C CYS A 90 -6.51 -7.79 -14.32
N GLU A 91 -5.94 -8.58 -15.25
CA GLU A 91 -5.19 -9.77 -14.87
C GLU A 91 -3.89 -9.41 -14.16
N TYR A 92 -3.54 -10.22 -13.17
CA TYR A 92 -2.26 -10.11 -12.50
C TYR A 92 -1.12 -10.38 -13.47
N ASP A 93 -0.31 -9.38 -13.71
CA ASP A 93 0.95 -9.49 -14.47
C ASP A 93 2.14 -9.39 -13.50
N PRO A 94 2.91 -10.47 -13.31
CA PRO A 94 4.08 -10.48 -12.43
C PRO A 94 5.22 -9.56 -12.91
N GLN A 95 5.18 -9.09 -14.15
CA GLN A 95 6.13 -8.09 -14.66
C GLN A 95 5.74 -6.66 -14.22
N ARG A 96 4.47 -6.46 -13.89
CA ARG A 96 3.92 -5.14 -13.55
C ARG A 96 3.56 -4.99 -12.06
N HIS A 97 3.11 -6.06 -11.42
CA HIS A 97 2.59 -6.03 -10.06
C HIS A 97 3.41 -6.90 -9.10
N VAL A 98 3.64 -6.42 -7.91
CA VAL A 98 4.41 -7.14 -6.88
C VAL A 98 3.63 -8.32 -6.30
N THR A 99 2.29 -8.26 -6.34
CA THR A 99 1.36 -9.31 -5.89
C THR A 99 0.11 -9.30 -6.76
N GLY A 100 -0.71 -10.36 -6.67
CA GLY A 100 -2.04 -10.39 -7.30
C GLY A 100 -2.98 -9.33 -6.73
N TYR A 101 -2.81 -8.96 -5.46
CA TYR A 101 -3.63 -7.94 -4.81
C TYR A 101 -3.32 -6.53 -5.34
N ALA A 102 -2.07 -6.25 -5.70
CA ALA A 102 -1.67 -5.01 -6.35
C ALA A 102 -2.39 -4.75 -7.69
N ALA A 103 -2.91 -5.80 -8.33
CA ALA A 103 -3.68 -5.66 -9.57
C ALA A 103 -5.15 -5.22 -9.36
N ALA A 104 -5.62 -5.04 -8.12
CA ALA A 104 -7.00 -4.65 -7.83
C ALA A 104 -7.27 -3.15 -8.05
N SER A 105 -6.32 -2.30 -7.68
CA SER A 105 -6.41 -0.84 -7.87
C SER A 105 -5.03 -0.19 -7.76
N THR A 106 -4.92 1.07 -8.20
CA THR A 106 -3.67 1.83 -8.06
C THR A 106 -3.32 2.10 -6.60
N GLY A 107 -4.33 2.29 -5.75
CA GLY A 107 -4.12 2.42 -4.29
C GLY A 107 -3.54 1.16 -3.67
N GLU A 108 -4.06 -0.01 -4.06
CA GLU A 108 -3.54 -1.30 -3.61
C GLU A 108 -2.12 -1.55 -4.14
N ASP A 109 -1.86 -1.22 -5.41
CA ASP A 109 -0.52 -1.32 -5.99
C ASP A 109 0.49 -0.45 -5.23
N PHE A 110 0.10 0.78 -4.86
CA PHE A 110 0.93 1.64 -4.03
C PHE A 110 1.18 1.03 -2.64
N ALA A 111 0.13 0.57 -1.95
CA ALA A 111 0.25 -0.02 -0.62
C ALA A 111 1.12 -1.28 -0.61
N GLU A 112 0.99 -2.14 -1.62
CA GLU A 112 1.79 -3.36 -1.79
C GLU A 112 3.28 -3.04 -2.10
N VAL A 113 3.56 -2.06 -2.95
CA VAL A 113 4.95 -1.61 -3.21
C VAL A 113 5.54 -0.94 -1.98
N PHE A 114 4.75 -0.17 -1.23
CA PHE A 114 5.15 0.49 0.00
C PHE A 114 5.47 -0.54 1.10
N TRP A 115 4.59 -1.54 1.30
CA TRP A 115 4.85 -2.68 2.19
C TRP A 115 6.15 -3.39 1.83
N LEU A 116 6.32 -3.74 0.55
CA LEU A 116 7.53 -4.42 0.06
C LEU A 116 8.79 -3.59 0.33
N TYR A 117 8.70 -2.28 0.09
CA TYR A 117 9.79 -1.34 0.35
C TYR A 117 10.21 -1.34 1.82
N LEU A 118 9.25 -1.26 2.73
CA LEU A 118 9.52 -1.32 4.18
C LEU A 118 10.07 -2.68 4.59
N LYS A 119 9.48 -3.76 4.13
CA LYS A 119 9.87 -5.15 4.47
C LYS A 119 11.31 -5.44 4.07
N HIS A 120 11.72 -5.01 2.90
CA HIS A 120 13.05 -5.26 2.34
C HIS A 120 14.03 -4.09 2.49
N LYS A 121 13.71 -3.11 3.36
CA LYS A 121 14.57 -1.94 3.64
C LYS A 121 14.99 -1.21 2.35
N GLY A 122 14.05 -1.06 1.43
CA GLY A 122 14.24 -0.38 0.15
C GLY A 122 14.89 -1.22 -0.96
N LYS A 123 15.25 -2.47 -0.72
CA LYS A 123 15.76 -3.37 -1.75
C LYS A 123 14.61 -4.10 -2.45
N LEU A 124 14.79 -4.46 -3.72
CA LEU A 124 13.85 -5.35 -4.43
C LEU A 124 14.39 -6.77 -4.41
N PRO A 125 13.54 -7.78 -4.11
CA PRO A 125 13.87 -9.17 -4.43
C PRO A 125 14.12 -9.33 -5.93
N ALA A 126 15.14 -10.11 -6.31
CA ALA A 126 15.54 -10.25 -7.72
C ALA A 126 14.38 -10.61 -8.66
N ARG A 127 13.46 -11.48 -8.20
CA ARG A 127 12.26 -11.88 -8.97
C ARG A 127 11.28 -10.74 -9.26
N LEU A 128 11.35 -9.63 -8.51
CA LEU A 128 10.49 -8.44 -8.64
C LEU A 128 11.25 -7.24 -9.24
N ASP A 129 12.50 -7.42 -9.67
CA ASP A 129 13.30 -6.32 -10.21
C ASP A 129 13.02 -6.08 -11.70
N THR A 130 11.77 -5.81 -12.03
CA THR A 130 11.31 -5.43 -13.38
C THR A 130 11.31 -3.91 -13.55
N PRO A 131 11.36 -3.38 -14.79
CA PRO A 131 11.33 -1.93 -15.00
C PRO A 131 10.12 -1.22 -14.39
N PRO A 132 8.85 -1.71 -14.51
CA PRO A 132 7.69 -1.09 -13.88
C PRO A 132 7.79 -1.08 -12.35
N ILE A 133 8.09 -2.22 -11.73
CA ILE A 133 8.19 -2.34 -10.27
C ILE A 133 9.35 -1.49 -9.72
N ARG A 134 10.47 -1.43 -10.43
CA ARG A 134 11.61 -0.57 -10.07
C ARG A 134 11.25 0.91 -10.12
N ARG A 135 10.43 1.33 -11.09
CA ARG A 135 9.93 2.72 -11.19
C ARG A 135 9.07 3.08 -9.98
N ARG A 136 8.09 2.24 -9.63
CA ARG A 136 7.21 2.40 -8.46
C ARG A 136 8.01 2.46 -7.15
N ARG A 137 8.94 1.53 -6.96
CA ARG A 137 9.83 1.54 -5.79
C ARG A 137 10.67 2.83 -5.69
N ARG A 138 11.17 3.36 -6.82
CA ARG A 138 11.91 4.63 -6.83
C ARG A 138 11.04 5.79 -6.36
N PHE A 139 9.78 5.82 -6.78
CA PHE A 139 8.82 6.81 -6.31
C PHE A 139 8.64 6.73 -4.79
N VAL A 140 8.38 5.56 -4.24
CA VAL A 140 8.27 5.34 -2.78
C VAL A 140 9.54 5.76 -2.04
N ALA A 141 10.72 5.46 -2.59
CA ALA A 141 11.99 5.88 -2.00
C ALA A 141 12.17 7.41 -1.98
N GLN A 142 11.66 8.12 -2.98
CA GLN A 142 11.70 9.61 -3.02
C GLN A 142 10.76 10.22 -1.98
N LEU A 143 9.56 9.66 -1.80
CA LEU A 143 8.63 10.11 -0.77
C LEU A 143 9.26 10.08 0.63
N ARG A 144 9.99 9.02 0.96
CA ARG A 144 10.66 8.88 2.24
C ARG A 144 11.75 9.94 2.44
N LYS A 145 12.54 10.23 1.40
CA LYS A 145 13.61 11.24 1.51
C LYS A 145 13.05 12.64 1.75
N SER A 146 11.94 12.97 1.12
CA SER A 146 11.31 14.28 1.28
C SER A 146 10.51 14.42 2.58
N GLY A 147 10.07 13.32 3.21
CA GLY A 147 9.37 13.33 4.51
C GLY A 147 10.28 13.34 5.74
N LEU A 148 11.61 13.21 5.55
CA LEU A 148 12.61 13.34 6.62
C LEU A 148 13.26 14.74 6.63
N ALA A 149 12.87 15.62 5.72
CA ALA A 149 13.41 16.96 5.57
C ALA A 149 12.48 18.06 6.14
N ASP A 150 11.32 17.70 6.64
CA ASP A 150 10.34 18.52 7.34
C ASP A 150 10.25 18.07 8.81
#